data_4e018af80acc11601fe8c8da5367f393
#
_entry.id   4e018af80acc11601fe8c8da5367f393
#
_cell.length_a   1.000
_cell.length_b   1.000
_cell.length_c   1.000
_cell.angle_alpha   90.00
_cell.angle_beta   90.00
_cell.angle_gamma   90.00
#
_symmetry.space_group_name_H-M   'P 1'
#
loop_
_entity.id
_entity.type
_entity.pdbx_description
1 polymer ?
#
loop_
_entity_poly.entity_id
_entity_poly.type
_entity_poly.pdbx_seq_one_letter_code
_entity_poly.pdbx_strand_id
1 'polypeptide(L)'
;YMPANNPELLAPHVEYSTLLYTALEAMGITPFDVAAKPQKPTMLGYLIALTAWIWSAAWMLGLVTWSAVLGNVPPYQANYLTMWHFKRKGIAESIYGTMKIATAVIMFPIWWIFASLSITVLFLATSSPLFILLNKHWLLAYFTQINPVIMFLILLVWWPVSGKMHMNLYTRLVRSWRSLKRWRNWRQNELDWDGLQKRQREIGGMLIGLGDSLVLPGDPEWQEPKTGDDDFKYVTLR
;
A
#
# COMPACT_ATOMS: atom_id res chain seq x y z
N TYR A 1 26.37 -17.12 17.21
CA TYR A 1 26.39 -16.67 15.82
C TYR A 1 25.27 -17.40 15.10
N MET A 2 24.16 -16.70 14.79
CA MET A 2 23.40 -17.14 13.66
C MET A 2 24.18 -16.64 12.44
N PRO A 3 24.96 -17.50 11.78
CA PRO A 3 25.51 -17.11 10.52
C PRO A 3 24.29 -16.89 9.64
N ALA A 4 24.26 -15.80 8.88
CA ALA A 4 23.36 -15.64 7.76
C ALA A 4 23.42 -16.87 6.81
N ASN A 5 24.34 -17.76 7.09
CA ASN A 5 24.69 -18.99 6.38
C ASN A 5 24.19 -20.28 7.04
N ASN A 6 23.32 -20.24 8.04
CA ASN A 6 22.67 -21.48 8.49
C ASN A 6 21.18 -21.46 8.13
N PRO A 7 20.84 -21.59 6.82
CA PRO A 7 19.46 -21.57 6.32
C PRO A 7 18.66 -22.74 6.89
N GLU A 8 19.31 -23.81 7.35
CA GLU A 8 18.66 -25.00 7.89
C GLU A 8 17.91 -24.73 9.20
N LEU A 9 18.39 -23.80 10.05
CA LEU A 9 17.70 -23.43 11.28
C LEU A 9 16.51 -22.50 11.05
N LEU A 10 16.57 -21.62 10.04
CA LEU A 10 15.51 -20.68 9.71
C LEU A 10 14.48 -21.24 8.73
N ALA A 11 14.87 -22.19 7.88
CA ALA A 11 14.02 -22.73 6.84
C ALA A 11 12.67 -23.26 7.37
N PRO A 12 12.61 -24.07 8.45
CA PRO A 12 11.33 -24.54 9.00
C PRO A 12 10.45 -23.39 9.47
N HIS A 13 11.03 -22.38 10.13
CA HIS A 13 10.26 -21.24 10.66
C HIS A 13 9.71 -20.34 9.56
N VAL A 14 10.49 -20.13 8.50
CA VAL A 14 10.06 -19.38 7.32
C VAL A 14 8.95 -20.14 6.58
N GLU A 15 9.09 -21.44 6.41
CA GLU A 15 8.08 -22.28 5.77
C GLU A 15 6.76 -22.28 6.56
N TYR A 16 6.79 -22.54 7.87
CA TYR A 16 5.59 -22.52 8.71
C TYR A 16 4.92 -21.15 8.75
N SER A 17 5.68 -20.08 8.87
CA SER A 17 5.14 -18.73 8.88
C SER A 17 4.53 -18.37 7.52
N THR A 18 5.15 -18.78 6.42
CA THR A 18 4.65 -18.56 5.06
C THR A 18 3.36 -19.35 4.80
N LEU A 19 3.30 -20.60 5.24
CA LEU A 19 2.10 -21.42 5.14
C LEU A 19 0.94 -20.86 5.96
N LEU A 20 1.20 -20.41 7.18
CA LEU A 20 0.18 -19.76 8.00
C LEU A 20 -0.28 -18.45 7.34
N TYR A 21 0.63 -17.62 6.87
CA TYR A 21 0.30 -16.35 6.24
C TYR A 21 -0.54 -16.55 4.98
N THR A 22 -0.16 -17.48 4.10
CA THR A 22 -0.91 -17.81 2.89
C THR A 22 -2.31 -18.35 3.20
N ALA A 23 -2.43 -19.21 4.22
CA ALA A 23 -3.74 -19.70 4.66
C ALA A 23 -4.62 -18.57 5.20
N LEU A 24 -4.09 -17.68 6.01
CA LEU A 24 -4.81 -16.52 6.54
C LEU A 24 -5.23 -15.55 5.43
N GLU A 25 -4.34 -15.28 4.46
CA GLU A 25 -4.64 -14.41 3.32
C GLU A 25 -5.73 -15.02 2.43
N ALA A 26 -5.67 -16.32 2.15
CA ALA A 26 -6.71 -17.03 1.40
C ALA A 26 -8.08 -16.91 2.08
N MET A 27 -8.11 -16.94 3.41
CA MET A 27 -9.33 -16.77 4.21
C MET A 27 -9.74 -15.31 4.40
N GLY A 28 -8.92 -14.34 4.00
CA GLY A 28 -9.15 -12.90 4.18
C GLY A 28 -9.01 -12.44 5.63
N ILE A 29 -8.17 -13.12 6.41
CA ILE A 29 -7.93 -12.89 7.83
C ILE A 29 -6.51 -12.39 8.02
N THR A 30 -6.29 -11.55 9.02
CA THR A 30 -4.95 -11.13 9.43
C THR A 30 -4.51 -11.89 10.70
N PRO A 31 -3.20 -11.99 10.99
CA PRO A 31 -2.74 -12.56 12.25
C PRO A 31 -3.35 -11.88 13.50
N PHE A 32 -3.60 -10.57 13.43
CA PHE A 32 -4.26 -9.80 14.49
C PHE A 32 -5.73 -10.22 14.68
N ASP A 33 -6.44 -10.54 13.60
CA ASP A 33 -7.82 -11.04 13.67
C ASP A 33 -7.87 -12.39 14.38
N VAL A 34 -6.88 -13.26 14.19
CA VAL A 34 -6.77 -14.56 14.87
C VAL A 34 -6.55 -14.37 16.37
N ALA A 35 -5.65 -13.47 16.74
CA ALA A 35 -5.37 -13.17 18.15
C ALA A 35 -6.57 -12.56 18.87
N ALA A 36 -7.32 -11.69 18.21
CA ALA A 36 -8.47 -11.00 18.78
C ALA A 36 -9.73 -11.90 18.94
N LYS A 37 -9.72 -13.12 18.42
CA LYS A 37 -10.89 -14.03 18.38
C LYS A 37 -12.16 -13.30 17.94
N PRO A 38 -12.30 -12.94 16.66
CA PRO A 38 -13.36 -12.08 16.17
C PRO A 38 -14.74 -12.70 16.46
N GLN A 39 -15.69 -11.82 16.77
CA GLN A 39 -17.09 -12.20 16.92
C GLN A 39 -17.63 -12.83 15.62
N LYS A 40 -18.58 -13.74 15.77
CA LYS A 40 -19.29 -14.36 14.62
C LYS A 40 -19.77 -13.26 13.68
N PRO A 41 -19.44 -13.33 12.38
CA PRO A 41 -19.88 -12.33 11.43
C PRO A 41 -21.42 -12.39 11.31
N THR A 42 -22.07 -11.26 11.52
CA THR A 42 -23.53 -11.13 11.42
C THR A 42 -23.94 -10.83 9.99
N MET A 43 -25.20 -11.19 9.63
CA MET A 43 -25.76 -10.82 8.31
C MET A 43 -25.79 -9.31 8.10
N LEU A 44 -26.05 -8.54 9.15
CA LEU A 44 -25.98 -7.07 9.10
C LEU A 44 -24.56 -6.59 8.77
N GLY A 45 -23.54 -7.17 9.41
CA GLY A 45 -22.15 -6.87 9.11
C GLY A 45 -21.75 -7.19 7.66
N TYR A 46 -22.30 -8.26 7.10
CA TYR A 46 -22.14 -8.60 5.69
C TYR A 46 -22.76 -7.55 4.77
N LEU A 47 -24.00 -7.14 5.03
CA LEU A 47 -24.68 -6.13 4.22
C LEU A 47 -23.95 -4.78 4.28
N ILE A 48 -23.48 -4.36 5.46
CA ILE A 48 -22.68 -3.15 5.62
C ILE A 48 -21.36 -3.25 4.83
N ALA A 49 -20.68 -4.39 4.89
CA ALA A 49 -19.45 -4.60 4.13
C ALA A 49 -19.70 -4.62 2.61
N LEU A 50 -20.80 -5.20 2.16
CA LEU A 50 -21.18 -5.25 0.75
C LEU A 50 -21.50 -3.85 0.22
N THR A 51 -22.32 -3.09 0.93
CA THR A 51 -22.66 -1.71 0.55
C THR A 51 -21.42 -0.81 0.55
N ALA A 52 -20.54 -0.94 1.54
CA ALA A 52 -19.29 -0.20 1.60
C ALA A 52 -18.35 -0.58 0.45
N TRP A 53 -18.32 -1.87 0.06
CA TRP A 53 -17.53 -2.34 -1.07
C TRP A 53 -18.05 -1.77 -2.40
N ILE A 54 -19.37 -1.89 -2.65
CA ILE A 54 -20.01 -1.35 -3.88
C ILE A 54 -19.79 0.16 -3.96
N TRP A 55 -20.01 0.89 -2.88
CA TRP A 55 -19.80 2.33 -2.82
C TRP A 55 -18.35 2.72 -3.13
N SER A 56 -17.40 2.05 -2.49
CA SER A 56 -15.97 2.32 -2.74
C SER A 56 -15.56 1.97 -4.17
N ALA A 57 -16.07 0.88 -4.73
CA ALA A 57 -15.84 0.48 -6.11
C ALA A 57 -16.42 1.49 -7.11
N ALA A 58 -17.64 1.96 -6.89
CA ALA A 58 -18.30 2.96 -7.75
C ALA A 58 -17.50 4.27 -7.81
N TRP A 59 -17.03 4.76 -6.64
CA TRP A 59 -16.19 5.96 -6.60
C TRP A 59 -14.80 5.75 -7.20
N MET A 60 -14.21 4.56 -6.98
CA MET A 60 -12.92 4.22 -7.60
C MET A 60 -13.01 4.15 -9.13
N LEU A 61 -14.02 3.49 -9.67
CA LEU A 61 -14.19 3.37 -11.13
C LEU A 61 -14.61 4.68 -11.78
N GLY A 62 -15.16 5.61 -11.00
CA GLY A 62 -15.58 6.93 -11.46
C GLY A 62 -14.46 7.97 -11.48
N LEU A 63 -14.83 9.21 -11.14
CA LEU A 63 -13.99 10.41 -11.27
C LEU A 63 -12.66 10.34 -10.48
N VAL A 64 -12.65 9.71 -9.30
CA VAL A 64 -11.49 9.73 -8.39
C VAL A 64 -10.29 8.97 -8.98
N THR A 65 -10.50 7.81 -9.56
CA THR A 65 -9.39 7.03 -10.15
C THR A 65 -8.80 7.72 -11.36
N TRP A 66 -9.63 8.20 -12.28
CA TRP A 66 -9.14 8.88 -13.48
C TRP A 66 -8.33 10.13 -13.14
N SER A 67 -8.82 10.94 -12.22
CA SER A 67 -8.07 12.12 -11.77
C SER A 67 -6.81 11.74 -11.01
N ALA A 68 -6.86 10.72 -10.13
CA ALA A 68 -5.68 10.24 -9.42
C ALA A 68 -4.62 9.67 -10.38
N VAL A 69 -5.02 8.96 -11.42
CA VAL A 69 -4.12 8.43 -12.46
C VAL A 69 -3.47 9.58 -13.23
N LEU A 70 -4.25 10.51 -13.75
CA LEU A 70 -3.73 11.65 -14.51
C LEU A 70 -2.80 12.53 -13.67
N GLY A 71 -3.15 12.77 -12.41
CA GLY A 71 -2.37 13.64 -11.52
C GLY A 71 -1.12 12.99 -10.92
N ASN A 72 -1.07 11.67 -10.80
CA ASN A 72 -0.01 11.05 -10.02
C ASN A 72 0.82 10.00 -10.79
N VAL A 73 0.27 9.33 -11.81
CA VAL A 73 1.02 8.30 -12.54
C VAL A 73 2.23 8.87 -13.30
N PRO A 74 2.15 9.99 -14.04
CA PRO A 74 3.31 10.50 -14.76
C PRO A 74 4.50 10.85 -13.86
N PRO A 75 4.34 11.59 -12.74
CA PRO A 75 5.48 11.82 -11.84
C PRO A 75 5.99 10.54 -11.18
N TYR A 76 5.13 9.54 -10.95
CA TYR A 76 5.55 8.23 -10.48
C TYR A 76 6.43 7.52 -11.51
N GLN A 77 6.07 7.55 -12.78
CA GLN A 77 6.86 6.97 -13.86
C GLN A 77 8.20 7.71 -14.04
N ALA A 78 8.21 9.04 -13.96
CA ALA A 78 9.42 9.83 -13.98
C ALA A 78 10.38 9.46 -12.84
N ASN A 79 9.84 9.29 -11.62
CA ASN A 79 10.60 8.83 -10.47
C ASN A 79 11.16 7.42 -10.69
N TYR A 80 10.37 6.49 -11.21
CA TYR A 80 10.81 5.14 -11.52
C TYR A 80 11.95 5.13 -12.55
N LEU A 81 11.82 5.89 -13.64
CA LEU A 81 12.85 6.01 -14.67
C LEU A 81 14.15 6.61 -14.13
N THR A 82 14.05 7.62 -13.25
CA THR A 82 15.21 8.22 -12.58
C THR A 82 15.94 7.19 -11.72
N MET A 83 15.20 6.40 -10.92
CA MET A 83 15.79 5.34 -10.09
C MET A 83 16.43 4.24 -10.94
N TRP A 84 15.79 3.82 -12.03
CA TRP A 84 16.34 2.86 -12.96
C TRP A 84 17.66 3.36 -13.60
N HIS A 85 17.73 4.66 -13.96
CA HIS A 85 18.94 5.28 -14.48
C HIS A 85 20.07 5.28 -13.44
N PHE A 86 19.78 5.63 -12.18
CA PHE A 86 20.75 5.62 -11.10
C PHE A 86 21.27 4.19 -10.79
N LYS A 87 20.40 3.22 -10.83
CA LYS A 87 20.79 1.81 -10.69
C LYS A 87 21.77 1.37 -11.78
N ARG A 88 21.52 1.80 -13.03
CA ARG A 88 22.43 1.50 -14.15
C ARG A 88 23.80 2.19 -14.00
N LYS A 89 23.86 3.32 -13.33
CA LYS A 89 25.13 4.03 -13.04
C LYS A 89 25.88 3.46 -11.82
N GLY A 90 25.39 2.43 -11.17
CA GLY A 90 26.05 1.81 -10.03
C GLY A 90 26.05 2.65 -8.77
N ILE A 91 25.08 3.56 -8.60
CA ILE A 91 24.95 4.34 -7.38
C ILE A 91 24.58 3.38 -6.23
N ALA A 92 25.14 3.63 -5.03
CA ALA A 92 24.92 2.79 -3.86
C ALA A 92 23.44 2.72 -3.47
N GLU A 93 22.94 1.53 -3.13
CA GLU A 93 21.52 1.30 -2.79
C GLU A 93 21.05 2.13 -1.59
N SER A 94 21.94 2.41 -0.64
CA SER A 94 21.65 3.26 0.52
C SER A 94 21.16 4.66 0.15
N ILE A 95 21.51 5.16 -1.04
CA ILE A 95 21.14 6.50 -1.52
C ILE A 95 19.77 6.48 -2.22
N TYR A 96 19.29 5.32 -2.68
CA TYR A 96 18.04 5.25 -3.47
C TYR A 96 16.83 5.80 -2.73
N GLY A 97 16.71 5.55 -1.43
CA GLY A 97 15.60 6.07 -0.64
C GLY A 97 15.53 7.59 -0.66
N THR A 98 16.65 8.24 -0.40
CA THR A 98 16.77 9.72 -0.40
C THR A 98 16.52 10.30 -1.79
N MET A 99 17.11 9.71 -2.83
CA MET A 99 16.94 10.16 -4.21
C MET A 99 15.51 9.99 -4.70
N LYS A 100 14.84 8.91 -4.30
CA LYS A 100 13.42 8.69 -4.61
C LYS A 100 12.53 9.76 -4.02
N ILE A 101 12.77 10.14 -2.76
CA ILE A 101 12.02 11.20 -2.09
C ILE A 101 12.32 12.56 -2.74
N ALA A 102 13.59 12.89 -2.96
CA ALA A 102 13.99 14.15 -3.58
C ALA A 102 13.38 14.31 -4.98
N THR A 103 13.44 13.28 -5.81
CA THR A 103 12.83 13.28 -7.15
C THR A 103 11.32 13.46 -7.05
N ALA A 104 10.65 12.78 -6.12
CA ALA A 104 9.21 12.91 -5.94
C ALA A 104 8.80 14.32 -5.53
N VAL A 105 9.50 14.91 -4.56
CA VAL A 105 9.24 16.30 -4.08
C VAL A 105 9.30 17.33 -5.21
N ILE A 106 10.14 17.10 -6.22
CA ILE A 106 10.29 18.00 -7.37
C ILE A 106 9.29 17.67 -8.47
N MET A 107 9.16 16.40 -8.84
CA MET A 107 8.39 15.98 -10.02
C MET A 107 6.88 16.11 -9.83
N PHE A 108 6.36 15.85 -8.61
CA PHE A 108 4.92 15.98 -8.37
C PHE A 108 4.40 17.41 -8.53
N PRO A 109 4.98 18.44 -7.86
CA PRO A 109 4.52 19.82 -8.05
C PRO A 109 4.64 20.31 -9.49
N ILE A 110 5.75 20.02 -10.17
CA ILE A 110 5.95 20.41 -11.58
C ILE A 110 4.85 19.81 -12.45
N TRP A 111 4.57 18.51 -12.27
CA TRP A 111 3.51 17.85 -13.03
C TRP A 111 2.12 18.41 -12.73
N TRP A 112 1.80 18.66 -11.46
CA TRP A 112 0.48 19.21 -11.08
C TRP A 112 0.27 20.61 -11.67
N ILE A 113 1.31 21.46 -11.68
CA ILE A 113 1.26 22.77 -12.33
C ILE A 113 1.01 22.59 -13.83
N PHE A 114 1.79 21.74 -14.48
CA PHE A 114 1.65 21.48 -15.93
C PHE A 114 0.27 20.92 -16.28
N ALA A 115 -0.20 19.90 -15.56
CA ALA A 115 -1.50 19.28 -15.79
C ALA A 115 -2.67 20.27 -15.56
N SER A 116 -2.59 21.07 -14.48
CA SER A 116 -3.59 22.09 -14.18
C SER A 116 -3.63 23.16 -15.25
N LEU A 117 -2.47 23.64 -15.68
CA LEU A 117 -2.37 24.64 -16.76
C LEU A 117 -2.93 24.08 -18.08
N SER A 118 -2.53 22.87 -18.44
CA SER A 118 -3.00 22.23 -19.68
C SER A 118 -4.51 22.06 -19.72
N ILE A 119 -5.12 21.60 -18.62
CA ILE A 119 -6.57 21.46 -18.54
C ILE A 119 -7.24 22.83 -18.57
N THR A 120 -6.72 23.83 -17.85
CA THR A 120 -7.29 25.19 -17.86
C THR A 120 -7.26 25.78 -19.27
N VAL A 121 -6.16 25.60 -20.00
CA VAL A 121 -6.06 26.07 -21.41
C VAL A 121 -7.05 25.32 -22.30
N LEU A 122 -7.22 24.01 -22.12
CA LEU A 122 -8.22 23.23 -22.87
C LEU A 122 -9.66 23.73 -22.61
N PHE A 123 -9.96 24.16 -21.39
CA PHE A 123 -11.26 24.74 -21.05
C PHE A 123 -11.46 26.15 -21.64
N LEU A 124 -10.40 26.93 -21.78
CA LEU A 124 -10.46 28.24 -22.43
C LEU A 124 -10.65 28.12 -23.96
N ALA A 125 -10.17 27.04 -24.55
CA ALA A 125 -10.33 26.80 -25.98
C ALA A 125 -11.77 26.39 -26.28
N THR A 126 -12.61 27.33 -26.69
CA THR A 126 -14.05 27.10 -26.99
C THR A 126 -14.31 26.07 -28.10
N SER A 127 -13.31 25.83 -28.94
CA SER A 127 -13.30 24.79 -29.97
C SER A 127 -12.86 23.42 -29.48
N SER A 128 -12.44 23.27 -28.21
CA SER A 128 -11.97 21.97 -27.70
C SER A 128 -13.13 20.98 -27.60
N PRO A 129 -12.91 19.69 -27.95
CA PRO A 129 -13.93 18.65 -27.78
C PRO A 129 -14.44 18.56 -26.34
N LEU A 130 -13.57 18.83 -25.36
CA LEU A 130 -13.93 18.84 -23.94
C LEU A 130 -14.92 19.97 -23.62
N PHE A 131 -14.67 21.19 -24.11
CA PHE A 131 -15.58 22.32 -23.94
C PHE A 131 -16.96 22.05 -24.56
N ILE A 132 -16.98 21.52 -25.79
CA ILE A 132 -18.21 21.17 -26.51
C ILE A 132 -19.01 20.11 -25.74
N LEU A 133 -18.30 19.06 -25.22
CA LEU A 133 -18.93 18.00 -24.45
C LEU A 133 -19.54 18.52 -23.14
N LEU A 134 -18.81 19.34 -22.41
CA LEU A 134 -19.22 19.87 -21.12
C LEU A 134 -20.40 20.87 -21.29
N ASN A 135 -20.35 21.73 -22.31
CA ASN A 135 -21.40 22.72 -22.56
C ASN A 135 -22.72 22.09 -22.99
N LYS A 136 -22.67 20.85 -23.52
CA LYS A 136 -23.88 20.10 -23.89
C LYS A 136 -24.69 19.63 -22.67
N HIS A 137 -24.04 19.50 -21.50
CA HIS A 137 -24.68 19.05 -20.26
C HIS A 137 -24.88 20.23 -19.31
N TRP A 138 -26.12 20.56 -18.99
CA TRP A 138 -26.50 21.72 -18.18
C TRP A 138 -25.74 21.83 -16.85
N LEU A 139 -25.52 20.71 -16.16
CA LEU A 139 -24.69 20.65 -14.91
C LEU A 139 -23.23 20.99 -15.16
N LEU A 140 -22.67 20.55 -16.27
CA LEU A 140 -21.26 20.73 -16.59
C LEU A 140 -20.96 22.09 -17.23
N ALA A 141 -21.99 22.74 -17.80
CA ALA A 141 -21.89 24.10 -18.36
C ALA A 141 -21.46 25.13 -17.31
N TYR A 142 -21.78 24.90 -16.04
CA TYR A 142 -21.29 25.77 -14.96
C TYR A 142 -19.77 25.77 -14.81
N PHE A 143 -19.10 24.66 -15.13
CA PHE A 143 -17.64 24.60 -15.09
C PHE A 143 -16.97 25.46 -16.15
N THR A 144 -17.63 25.71 -17.28
CA THR A 144 -17.10 26.57 -18.34
C THR A 144 -17.19 28.06 -18.00
N GLN A 145 -17.93 28.42 -16.95
CA GLN A 145 -18.10 29.80 -16.48
C GLN A 145 -17.14 30.15 -15.34
N ILE A 146 -16.40 29.16 -14.82
CA ILE A 146 -15.44 29.38 -13.71
C ILE A 146 -14.27 30.22 -14.24
N ASN A 147 -13.87 31.22 -13.44
CA ASN A 147 -12.69 32.02 -13.74
C ASN A 147 -11.47 31.07 -13.92
N PRO A 148 -10.68 31.21 -14.99
CA PRO A 148 -9.57 30.31 -15.29
C PRO A 148 -8.53 30.21 -14.17
N VAL A 149 -8.26 31.30 -13.46
CA VAL A 149 -7.32 31.31 -12.33
C VAL A 149 -7.87 30.47 -11.18
N ILE A 150 -9.16 30.61 -10.88
CA ILE A 150 -9.83 29.81 -9.83
C ILE A 150 -9.80 28.33 -10.23
N MET A 151 -10.09 28.01 -11.49
CA MET A 151 -10.05 26.66 -12.00
C MET A 151 -8.65 26.03 -11.89
N PHE A 152 -7.63 26.79 -12.28
CA PHE A 152 -6.25 26.34 -12.12
C PHE A 152 -5.92 26.01 -10.65
N LEU A 153 -6.29 26.88 -9.71
CA LEU A 153 -6.05 26.66 -8.28
C LEU A 153 -6.82 25.46 -7.75
N ILE A 154 -8.07 25.27 -8.14
CA ILE A 154 -8.88 24.10 -7.79
C ILE A 154 -8.20 22.82 -8.28
N LEU A 155 -7.77 22.78 -9.53
CA LEU A 155 -7.09 21.62 -10.10
C LEU A 155 -5.77 21.33 -9.39
N LEU A 156 -4.99 22.35 -9.07
CA LEU A 156 -3.72 22.20 -8.37
C LEU A 156 -3.89 21.51 -7.00
N VAL A 157 -4.94 21.88 -6.26
CA VAL A 157 -5.28 21.24 -4.98
C VAL A 157 -5.93 19.86 -5.18
N TRP A 158 -6.67 19.70 -6.27
CA TRP A 158 -7.39 18.46 -6.55
C TRP A 158 -6.46 17.24 -6.75
N TRP A 159 -5.31 17.40 -7.40
CA TRP A 159 -4.41 16.28 -7.70
C TRP A 159 -3.95 15.53 -6.45
N PRO A 160 -3.35 16.17 -5.43
CA PRO A 160 -2.97 15.47 -4.21
C PRO A 160 -4.18 14.94 -3.44
N VAL A 161 -5.31 15.68 -3.43
CA VAL A 161 -6.53 15.25 -2.77
C VAL A 161 -7.10 14.00 -3.42
N SER A 162 -7.17 13.94 -4.75
CA SER A 162 -7.67 12.78 -5.49
C SER A 162 -6.78 11.55 -5.26
N GLY A 163 -5.46 11.71 -5.20
CA GLY A 163 -4.53 10.64 -4.85
C GLY A 163 -4.78 10.07 -3.46
N LYS A 164 -4.94 10.94 -2.46
CA LYS A 164 -5.27 10.53 -1.09
C LYS A 164 -6.65 9.85 -1.00
N MET A 165 -7.65 10.40 -1.69
CA MET A 165 -8.98 9.79 -1.76
C MET A 165 -8.93 8.40 -2.40
N HIS A 166 -8.20 8.24 -3.50
CA HIS A 166 -8.02 6.94 -4.15
C HIS A 166 -7.43 5.90 -3.19
N MET A 167 -6.36 6.25 -2.48
CA MET A 167 -5.74 5.35 -1.51
C MET A 167 -6.69 4.98 -0.36
N ASN A 168 -7.47 5.93 0.14
CA ASN A 168 -8.46 5.69 1.17
C ASN A 168 -9.59 4.76 0.68
N LEU A 169 -10.09 4.99 -0.53
CA LEU A 169 -11.11 4.14 -1.15
C LEU A 169 -10.58 2.73 -1.40
N TYR A 170 -9.35 2.60 -1.89
CA TYR A 170 -8.70 1.30 -2.06
C TYR A 170 -8.58 0.54 -0.74
N THR A 171 -8.12 1.20 0.32
CA THR A 171 -8.02 0.60 1.65
C THR A 171 -9.39 0.14 2.18
N ARG A 172 -10.44 0.94 1.98
CA ARG A 172 -11.83 0.57 2.33
C ARG A 172 -12.31 -0.63 1.52
N LEU A 173 -12.06 -0.63 0.21
CA LEU A 173 -12.43 -1.71 -0.70
C LEU A 173 -11.78 -3.03 -0.29
N VAL A 174 -10.48 -3.03 -0.02
CA VAL A 174 -9.74 -4.21 0.44
C VAL A 174 -10.27 -4.70 1.81
N ARG A 175 -10.51 -3.78 2.75
CA ARG A 175 -11.05 -4.11 4.07
C ARG A 175 -12.45 -4.72 3.96
N SER A 176 -13.32 -4.12 3.17
CA SER A 176 -14.68 -4.63 2.94
C SER A 176 -14.65 -6.00 2.26
N TRP A 177 -13.77 -6.18 1.27
CA TRP A 177 -13.57 -7.47 0.61
C TRP A 177 -13.11 -8.56 1.57
N ARG A 178 -12.18 -8.26 2.48
CA ARG A 178 -11.76 -9.20 3.53
C ARG A 178 -12.92 -9.58 4.45
N SER A 179 -13.79 -8.62 4.80
CA SER A 179 -14.99 -8.89 5.60
C SER A 179 -15.99 -9.78 4.88
N LEU A 180 -16.17 -9.60 3.56
CA LEU A 180 -17.03 -10.47 2.73
C LEU A 180 -16.45 -11.89 2.64
N LYS A 181 -15.15 -12.03 2.44
CA LYS A 181 -14.47 -13.34 2.45
C LYS A 181 -14.64 -14.04 3.81
N ARG A 182 -14.40 -13.34 4.92
CA ARG A 182 -14.61 -13.89 6.28
C ARG A 182 -16.01 -14.43 6.48
N TRP A 183 -17.03 -13.66 6.08
CA TRP A 183 -18.42 -14.08 6.20
C TRP A 183 -18.70 -15.33 5.36
N ARG A 184 -18.23 -15.38 4.12
CA ARG A 184 -18.37 -16.54 3.24
C ARG A 184 -17.74 -17.79 3.86
N ASN A 185 -16.47 -17.67 4.28
CA ASN A 185 -15.73 -18.80 4.85
C ASN A 185 -16.32 -19.25 6.18
N TRP A 186 -16.82 -18.33 7.00
CA TRP A 186 -17.58 -18.66 8.21
C TRP A 186 -18.84 -19.47 7.89
N ARG A 187 -19.62 -19.06 6.90
CA ARG A 187 -20.85 -19.75 6.50
C ARG A 187 -20.57 -21.13 5.96
N GLN A 188 -19.45 -21.36 5.30
CA GLN A 188 -19.04 -22.64 4.75
C GLN A 188 -18.36 -23.56 5.79
N ASN A 189 -18.27 -23.14 7.06
CA ASN A 189 -17.54 -23.83 8.14
C ASN A 189 -16.06 -24.15 7.80
N GLU A 190 -15.45 -23.38 6.91
CA GLU A 190 -14.05 -23.55 6.52
C GLU A 190 -13.05 -22.95 7.52
N LEU A 191 -13.55 -22.29 8.58
CA LEU A 191 -12.74 -21.56 9.56
C LEU A 191 -12.60 -22.37 10.86
N ASP A 192 -11.47 -23.02 11.02
CA ASP A 192 -11.02 -23.59 12.28
C ASP A 192 -10.22 -22.55 13.08
N TRP A 193 -10.92 -21.72 13.87
CA TRP A 193 -10.30 -20.69 14.69
C TRP A 193 -9.38 -21.25 15.77
N ASP A 194 -9.73 -22.34 16.38
CA ASP A 194 -8.97 -22.93 17.47
C ASP A 194 -7.66 -23.54 16.94
N GLY A 195 -7.72 -24.20 15.78
CA GLY A 195 -6.54 -24.70 15.08
C GLY A 195 -5.62 -23.55 14.61
N LEU A 196 -6.18 -22.46 14.08
CA LEU A 196 -5.39 -21.29 13.67
C LEU A 196 -4.72 -20.61 14.86
N GLN A 197 -5.42 -20.44 15.98
CA GLN A 197 -4.84 -19.86 17.21
C GLN A 197 -3.76 -20.76 17.80
N LYS A 198 -3.94 -22.08 17.74
CA LYS A 198 -2.93 -23.04 18.18
C LYS A 198 -1.67 -22.89 17.34
N ARG A 199 -1.77 -22.91 16.02
CA ARG A 199 -0.64 -22.75 15.11
C ARG A 199 0.06 -21.38 15.30
N GLN A 200 -0.70 -20.32 15.49
CA GLN A 200 -0.12 -18.99 15.74
C GLN A 200 0.68 -18.97 17.06
N ARG A 201 0.18 -19.62 18.12
CA ARG A 201 0.90 -19.72 19.39
C ARG A 201 2.16 -20.59 19.27
N GLU A 202 2.09 -21.69 18.53
CA GLU A 202 3.25 -22.54 18.26
C GLU A 202 4.36 -21.77 17.54
N ILE A 203 4.02 -21.04 16.47
CA ILE A 203 4.98 -20.19 15.74
C ILE A 203 5.52 -19.09 16.65
N GLY A 204 4.65 -18.43 17.43
CA GLY A 204 5.07 -17.42 18.40
C GLY A 204 6.06 -17.97 19.43
N GLY A 205 5.78 -19.16 19.96
CA GLY A 205 6.69 -19.84 20.89
C GLY A 205 8.05 -20.19 20.26
N MET A 206 8.03 -20.66 19.02
CA MET A 206 9.26 -20.93 18.26
C MET A 206 10.08 -19.65 18.03
N LEU A 207 9.44 -18.55 17.66
CA LEU A 207 10.10 -17.26 17.43
C LEU A 207 10.67 -16.67 18.73
N ILE A 208 9.95 -16.81 19.86
CA ILE A 208 10.44 -16.38 21.17
C ILE A 208 11.67 -17.23 21.55
N GLY A 209 11.58 -18.56 21.45
CA GLY A 209 12.71 -19.44 21.74
C GLY A 209 13.93 -19.16 20.87
N LEU A 210 13.71 -18.79 19.61
CA LEU A 210 14.78 -18.31 18.73
C LEU A 210 15.35 -16.98 19.23
N GLY A 211 14.48 -16.03 19.60
CA GLY A 211 14.85 -14.72 20.13
C GLY A 211 15.69 -14.83 21.42
N ASP A 212 15.29 -15.72 22.33
CA ASP A 212 16.01 -15.97 23.57
C ASP A 212 17.41 -16.57 23.35
N SER A 213 17.62 -17.20 22.19
CA SER A 213 18.92 -17.75 21.79
C SER A 213 19.81 -16.74 21.04
N LEU A 214 19.31 -15.56 20.73
CA LEU A 214 20.03 -14.51 20.01
C LEU A 214 20.73 -13.57 21.00
N VAL A 215 22.02 -13.30 20.76
CA VAL A 215 22.77 -12.26 21.47
C VAL A 215 22.75 -11.00 20.63
N LEU A 216 22.08 -9.96 21.13
CA LEU A 216 21.89 -8.69 20.41
C LEU A 216 22.91 -7.64 20.87
N PRO A 217 23.17 -6.59 20.06
CA PRO A 217 23.94 -5.44 20.49
C PRO A 217 23.34 -4.84 21.77
N GLY A 218 24.16 -4.75 22.82
CA GLY A 218 23.74 -4.31 24.15
C GLY A 218 23.59 -5.43 25.19
N ASP A 219 23.58 -6.70 24.78
CA ASP A 219 23.67 -7.83 25.73
C ASP A 219 25.07 -7.95 26.32
N PRO A 220 25.20 -8.41 27.60
CA PRO A 220 26.53 -8.58 28.25
C PRO A 220 27.45 -9.52 27.49
N GLU A 221 26.91 -10.45 26.73
CA GLU A 221 27.64 -11.45 25.94
C GLU A 221 27.98 -10.99 24.52
N TRP A 222 27.51 -9.76 24.14
CA TRP A 222 27.77 -9.21 22.83
C TRP A 222 29.24 -8.88 22.61
N GLN A 223 29.80 -9.44 21.56
CA GLN A 223 31.17 -9.11 21.11
C GLN A 223 31.07 -8.34 19.81
N GLU A 224 31.66 -7.15 19.74
CA GLU A 224 31.72 -6.39 18.48
C GLU A 224 32.42 -7.24 17.40
N PRO A 225 31.82 -7.33 16.19
CA PRO A 225 32.48 -8.02 15.08
C PRO A 225 33.82 -7.33 14.79
N LYS A 226 34.89 -8.10 14.68
CA LYS A 226 36.20 -7.57 14.32
C LYS A 226 36.10 -6.91 12.94
N THR A 227 36.49 -5.64 12.89
CA THR A 227 36.55 -4.84 11.65
C THR A 227 37.37 -5.58 10.60
N GLY A 228 36.74 -6.07 9.56
CA GLY A 228 37.39 -6.82 8.47
C GLY A 228 36.58 -8.00 7.91
N ASP A 229 35.52 -8.38 8.57
CA ASP A 229 34.60 -9.40 8.08
C ASP A 229 33.41 -8.67 7.42
N ASP A 230 33.46 -8.52 6.09
CA ASP A 230 32.44 -7.80 5.30
C ASP A 230 31.06 -8.45 5.27
N ASP A 231 30.90 -9.60 5.92
CA ASP A 231 29.62 -10.26 6.07
C ASP A 231 28.88 -9.72 7.30
N PHE A 232 27.68 -9.18 7.10
CA PHE A 232 26.73 -8.70 8.10
C PHE A 232 26.40 -9.76 9.16
N LYS A 233 27.27 -9.95 10.17
CA LYS A 233 27.10 -10.90 11.27
C LYS A 233 26.73 -10.16 12.57
N TYR A 234 25.52 -9.62 12.62
CA TYR A 234 25.09 -8.81 13.77
C TYR A 234 24.39 -9.61 14.88
N VAL A 235 24.24 -10.92 14.73
CA VAL A 235 23.44 -11.70 15.68
C VAL A 235 24.18 -12.98 16.07
N THR A 236 24.42 -13.20 17.37
CA THR A 236 24.98 -14.44 17.93
C THR A 236 23.88 -15.26 18.61
N LEU A 237 23.86 -16.57 18.39
CA LEU A 237 23.00 -17.50 19.14
C LEU A 237 23.63 -17.79 20.50
N ARG A 238 22.82 -17.82 21.57
CA ARG A 238 23.18 -18.32 22.91
C ARG A 238 23.23 -19.83 22.93
#